data_d2d340de639d5703507a6ad0af26a8d6
#
_entry.id   d2d340de639d5703507a6ad0af26a8d6
#
_cell.length_a   1.000
_cell.length_b   1.000
_cell.length_c   1.000
_cell.angle_alpha   90.00
_cell.angle_beta   90.00
_cell.angle_gamma   90.00
#
_symmetry.space_group_name_H-M   'P 1'
#
loop_
_entity.id
_entity.type
_entity.pdbx_description
1 polymer ?
#
loop_
_entity_poly.entity_id
_entity_poly.type
_entity_poly.pdbx_seq_one_letter_code
_entity_poly.pdbx_strand_id
1 'polypeptide(L)'
;MNTLSEALQPPLSPTETILILTPVKNAARHLESYWTAVDRLTYPASLISFGFIESDSTDGTFQELSQQLDKVRTRYAGVGLWQKHFHFQIPDGVPRWAPAFQIPRRKILAKARNHLLFHALEDHDWVLWLDVDVVEYPPDLLQILIGTGRDIVHPHCVQEYGAQTFDLNAWREHGRVHMDVLRGGADLVRLDSVGGTVLLVRADLHRDGLIFPPFPYGGENPAIRRPHPLGPQIRGELETEGLGIMAIDMGYQCWGMPNLEVLHAKG
;
A
#
# COMPACT_ATOMS: atom_id res chain seq x y z
N MET A 1 -5.43 -28.74 -45.49
CA MET A 1 -5.74 -28.56 -44.06
C MET A 1 -4.43 -28.45 -43.33
N ASN A 2 -3.92 -27.22 -43.15
CA ASN A 2 -2.73 -26.94 -42.33
C ASN A 2 -3.19 -26.30 -41.04
N THR A 3 -3.23 -27.08 -40.00
CA THR A 3 -3.36 -26.57 -38.62
C THR A 3 -1.96 -26.10 -38.17
N LEU A 4 -1.69 -24.82 -38.32
CA LEU A 4 -0.59 -24.19 -37.61
C LEU A 4 -0.91 -24.18 -36.12
N SER A 5 -0.25 -25.07 -35.37
CA SER A 5 -0.14 -24.98 -33.92
C SER A 5 0.58 -23.66 -33.61
N GLU A 6 -0.14 -22.63 -33.20
CA GLU A 6 0.44 -21.49 -32.52
C GLU A 6 1.02 -22.01 -31.21
N ALA A 7 2.33 -22.26 -31.22
CA ALA A 7 3.08 -22.48 -29.99
C ALA A 7 2.94 -21.22 -29.15
N LEU A 8 2.19 -21.32 -28.06
CA LEU A 8 2.13 -20.33 -27.01
C LEU A 8 3.58 -20.02 -26.59
N GLN A 9 4.08 -18.85 -26.95
CA GLN A 9 5.35 -18.39 -26.44
C GLN A 9 5.24 -18.36 -24.91
N PRO A 10 6.25 -18.87 -24.16
CA PRO A 10 6.25 -18.73 -22.72
C PRO A 10 6.14 -17.24 -22.38
N PRO A 11 5.39 -16.88 -21.34
CA PRO A 11 5.27 -15.48 -20.94
C PRO A 11 6.68 -14.92 -20.76
N LEU A 12 6.94 -13.77 -21.37
CA LEU A 12 8.22 -13.08 -21.24
C LEU A 12 8.50 -12.90 -19.74
N SER A 13 9.74 -13.20 -19.34
CA SER A 13 10.16 -12.96 -17.96
C SER A 13 9.97 -11.47 -17.63
N PRO A 14 9.47 -11.13 -16.43
CA PRO A 14 9.32 -9.74 -16.01
C PRO A 14 10.64 -8.98 -16.15
N THR A 15 10.58 -7.76 -16.59
CA THR A 15 11.75 -6.87 -16.75
C THR A 15 11.60 -5.60 -15.90
N GLU A 16 10.40 -5.29 -15.45
CA GLU A 16 10.12 -4.09 -14.69
C GLU A 16 10.61 -4.21 -13.25
N THR A 17 11.21 -3.16 -12.73
CA THR A 17 11.75 -3.08 -11.37
C THR A 17 10.70 -2.60 -10.39
N ILE A 18 10.70 -3.17 -9.18
CA ILE A 18 9.71 -2.87 -8.15
C ILE A 18 10.41 -2.43 -6.87
N LEU A 19 10.00 -1.29 -6.34
CA LEU A 19 10.37 -0.82 -5.01
C LEU A 19 9.23 -1.12 -4.03
N ILE A 20 9.46 -2.03 -3.07
CA ILE A 20 8.50 -2.32 -2.00
C ILE A 20 8.81 -1.40 -0.83
N LEU A 21 7.85 -0.56 -0.43
CA LEU A 21 7.96 0.43 0.65
C LEU A 21 7.07 0.07 1.83
N THR A 22 7.69 -0.06 3.01
CA THR A 22 7.02 -0.48 4.23
C THR A 22 7.34 0.46 5.40
N PRO A 23 6.42 1.35 5.82
CA PRO A 23 6.57 2.06 7.08
C PRO A 23 6.29 1.12 8.26
N VAL A 24 7.16 1.15 9.29
CA VAL A 24 7.04 0.27 10.45
C VAL A 24 7.05 1.05 11.76
N LYS A 25 6.21 0.60 12.70
CA LYS A 25 6.18 1.06 14.10
C LYS A 25 5.63 -0.04 14.99
N ASN A 26 6.40 -0.43 16.01
CA ASN A 26 6.04 -1.53 16.92
C ASN A 26 5.62 -2.80 16.16
N ALA A 27 6.47 -3.21 15.23
CA ALA A 27 6.19 -4.23 14.24
C ALA A 27 7.00 -5.53 14.44
N ALA A 28 7.83 -5.64 15.48
CA ALA A 28 8.71 -6.79 15.71
C ALA A 28 7.96 -8.12 15.55
N ARG A 29 6.77 -8.24 16.13
CA ARG A 29 5.92 -9.45 16.06
C ARG A 29 5.48 -9.84 14.64
N HIS A 30 5.52 -8.92 13.68
CA HIS A 30 5.05 -9.14 12.31
C HIS A 30 6.18 -9.43 11.31
N LEU A 31 7.44 -9.15 11.67
CA LEU A 31 8.57 -9.24 10.74
C LEU A 31 8.78 -10.65 10.18
N GLU A 32 8.60 -11.69 11.00
CA GLU A 32 8.74 -13.08 10.55
C GLU A 32 7.67 -13.44 9.52
N SER A 33 6.40 -13.12 9.78
CA SER A 33 5.31 -13.39 8.84
C SER A 33 5.42 -12.56 7.57
N TYR A 34 5.88 -11.30 7.67
CA TYR A 34 6.15 -10.44 6.53
C TYR A 34 7.18 -11.08 5.59
N TRP A 35 8.35 -11.48 6.09
CA TRP A 35 9.37 -12.12 5.27
C TRP A 35 8.93 -13.48 4.73
N THR A 36 8.17 -14.25 5.50
CA THR A 36 7.58 -15.51 5.04
C THR A 36 6.66 -15.30 3.82
N ALA A 37 5.86 -14.24 3.83
CA ALA A 37 4.98 -13.91 2.71
C ALA A 37 5.80 -13.37 1.51
N VAL A 38 6.78 -12.51 1.74
CA VAL A 38 7.70 -11.98 0.71
C VAL A 38 8.49 -13.10 0.05
N ASP A 39 8.98 -14.07 0.81
CA ASP A 39 9.78 -15.20 0.29
C ASP A 39 8.99 -16.13 -0.65
N ARG A 40 7.67 -16.08 -0.60
CA ARG A 40 6.77 -16.82 -1.50
C ARG A 40 6.52 -16.12 -2.84
N LEU A 41 6.90 -14.84 -2.96
CA LEU A 41 6.72 -14.12 -4.22
C LEU A 41 7.48 -14.79 -5.36
N THR A 42 6.80 -14.97 -6.49
CA THR A 42 7.37 -15.57 -7.71
C THR A 42 8.02 -14.56 -8.64
N TYR A 43 7.94 -13.26 -8.30
CA TYR A 43 8.63 -12.22 -9.04
C TYR A 43 10.15 -12.31 -8.85
N PRO A 44 10.98 -12.08 -9.88
CA PRO A 44 12.44 -12.19 -9.74
C PRO A 44 12.99 -11.27 -8.64
N ALA A 45 13.65 -11.85 -7.64
CA ALA A 45 14.21 -11.10 -6.52
C ALA A 45 15.23 -10.02 -6.94
N SER A 46 15.94 -10.26 -8.06
CA SER A 46 16.88 -9.30 -8.65
C SER A 46 16.22 -8.04 -9.24
N LEU A 47 14.89 -8.02 -9.36
CA LEU A 47 14.09 -6.87 -9.80
C LEU A 47 13.33 -6.20 -8.65
N ILE A 48 13.45 -6.72 -7.42
CA ILE A 48 12.80 -6.18 -6.23
C ILE A 48 13.81 -5.44 -5.36
N SER A 49 13.49 -4.21 -5.01
CA SER A 49 14.16 -3.43 -3.97
C SER A 49 13.21 -3.19 -2.79
N PHE A 50 13.77 -3.06 -1.59
CA PHE A 50 13.02 -2.76 -0.38
C PHE A 50 13.46 -1.45 0.26
N GLY A 51 12.48 -0.69 0.73
CA GLY A 51 12.68 0.46 1.58
C GLY A 51 11.81 0.37 2.84
N PHE A 52 12.44 0.55 4.00
CA PHE A 52 11.75 0.60 5.27
C PHE A 52 12.00 1.92 5.98
N ILE A 53 10.97 2.47 6.59
CA ILE A 53 11.13 3.55 7.56
C ILE A 53 10.60 3.10 8.92
N GLU A 54 11.47 3.14 9.92
CA GLU A 54 11.09 2.92 11.31
C GLU A 54 10.87 4.27 11.99
N SER A 55 9.77 4.37 12.76
CA SER A 55 9.47 5.58 13.51
C SER A 55 8.90 5.29 14.90
N ASP A 56 9.60 5.81 15.92
CA ASP A 56 9.11 5.84 17.31
C ASP A 56 8.71 4.48 17.91
N SER A 57 9.34 3.37 17.50
CA SER A 57 9.11 2.04 18.07
C SER A 57 9.75 1.90 19.44
N THR A 58 9.15 1.06 20.27
CA THR A 58 9.61 0.73 21.65
C THR A 58 9.80 -0.77 21.88
N ASP A 59 9.54 -1.61 20.86
CA ASP A 59 9.52 -3.08 20.94
C ASP A 59 10.74 -3.75 20.29
N GLY A 60 11.79 -2.99 19.93
CA GLY A 60 12.97 -3.55 19.28
C GLY A 60 12.86 -3.71 17.75
N THR A 61 11.79 -3.22 17.12
CA THR A 61 11.55 -3.31 15.67
C THR A 61 12.77 -2.91 14.84
N PHE A 62 13.42 -1.78 15.14
CA PHE A 62 14.56 -1.30 14.35
C PHE A 62 15.73 -2.28 14.35
N GLN A 63 16.10 -2.79 15.54
CA GLN A 63 17.21 -3.70 15.70
C GLN A 63 16.96 -5.03 15.00
N GLU A 64 15.77 -5.59 15.16
CA GLU A 64 15.39 -6.85 14.53
C GLU A 64 15.33 -6.72 13.01
N LEU A 65 14.68 -5.67 12.50
CA LEU A 65 14.60 -5.40 11.06
C LEU A 65 16.00 -5.22 10.46
N SER A 66 16.89 -4.45 11.11
CA SER A 66 18.27 -4.26 10.64
C SER A 66 19.01 -5.59 10.47
N GLN A 67 18.89 -6.50 11.44
CA GLN A 67 19.50 -7.82 11.37
C GLN A 67 18.92 -8.71 10.26
N GLN A 68 17.61 -8.62 10.03
CA GLN A 68 16.95 -9.36 8.95
C GLN A 68 17.36 -8.83 7.58
N LEU A 69 17.45 -7.51 7.42
CA LEU A 69 17.88 -6.88 6.17
C LEU A 69 19.30 -7.25 5.78
N ASP A 70 20.23 -7.36 6.72
CA ASP A 70 21.60 -7.80 6.45
C ASP A 70 21.65 -9.22 5.85
N LYS A 71 20.72 -10.10 6.23
CA LYS A 71 20.63 -11.47 5.70
C LYS A 71 20.11 -11.52 4.26
N VAL A 72 19.24 -10.58 3.88
CA VAL A 72 18.58 -10.60 2.56
C VAL A 72 19.22 -9.65 1.55
N ARG A 73 20.15 -8.80 1.96
CA ARG A 73 20.79 -7.75 1.14
C ARG A 73 21.40 -8.27 -0.16
N THR A 74 21.92 -9.49 -0.18
CA THR A 74 22.53 -10.08 -1.39
C THR A 74 21.52 -10.76 -2.31
N ARG A 75 20.29 -10.94 -1.88
CA ARG A 75 19.24 -11.63 -2.63
C ARG A 75 18.43 -10.68 -3.52
N TYR A 76 18.21 -9.46 -3.05
CA TYR A 76 17.37 -8.45 -3.72
C TYR A 76 18.21 -7.37 -4.40
N ALA A 77 17.60 -6.62 -5.34
CA ALA A 77 18.28 -5.58 -6.09
C ALA A 77 18.78 -4.45 -5.17
N GLY A 78 18.01 -4.10 -4.16
CA GLY A 78 18.36 -3.08 -3.18
C GLY A 78 17.63 -3.25 -1.87
N VAL A 79 18.24 -2.76 -0.77
CA VAL A 79 17.63 -2.79 0.56
C VAL A 79 18.05 -1.54 1.34
N GLY A 80 17.07 -0.74 1.75
CA GLY A 80 17.27 0.48 2.56
C GLY A 80 16.48 0.48 3.85
N LEU A 81 17.06 1.02 4.92
CA LEU A 81 16.41 1.22 6.21
C LEU A 81 16.71 2.65 6.69
N TRP A 82 15.66 3.39 6.92
CA TRP A 82 15.73 4.76 7.46
C TRP A 82 15.02 4.81 8.81
N GLN A 83 15.50 5.67 9.68
CA GLN A 83 14.86 5.94 10.97
C GLN A 83 14.50 7.42 11.07
N LYS A 84 13.27 7.70 11.46
CA LYS A 84 12.78 9.06 11.65
C LYS A 84 11.83 9.15 12.84
N HIS A 85 12.24 9.85 13.88
CA HIS A 85 11.37 10.12 15.03
C HIS A 85 10.43 11.29 14.74
N PHE A 86 9.14 11.01 14.84
CA PHE A 86 8.07 12.02 14.74
C PHE A 86 7.55 12.44 16.11
N HIS A 87 8.03 11.76 17.18
CA HIS A 87 7.64 12.01 18.58
C HIS A 87 6.12 11.89 18.79
N PHE A 88 5.50 10.95 18.09
CA PHE A 88 4.07 10.68 18.18
C PHE A 88 3.83 9.33 18.84
N GLN A 89 3.14 9.36 19.99
CA GLN A 89 2.71 8.17 20.71
C GLN A 89 1.21 8.26 21.01
N ILE A 90 0.52 7.13 20.91
CA ILE A 90 -0.83 6.96 21.43
C ILE A 90 -0.66 6.47 22.87
N PRO A 91 -1.34 7.07 23.85
CA PRO A 91 -1.24 6.63 25.26
C PRO A 91 -1.59 5.15 25.44
N ASP A 92 -0.95 4.51 26.39
CA ASP A 92 -1.23 3.11 26.72
C ASP A 92 -2.72 2.89 27.03
N GLY A 93 -3.27 1.78 26.54
CA GLY A 93 -4.70 1.44 26.71
C GLY A 93 -5.65 2.20 25.79
N VAL A 94 -5.18 3.16 25.01
CA VAL A 94 -5.99 3.86 24.01
C VAL A 94 -5.92 3.13 22.67
N PRO A 95 -7.07 2.70 22.10
CA PRO A 95 -7.08 2.03 20.80
C PRO A 95 -6.51 2.93 19.70
N ARG A 96 -5.72 2.36 18.78
CA ARG A 96 -5.14 3.11 17.64
C ARG A 96 -6.20 3.76 16.73
N TRP A 97 -7.45 3.27 16.79
CA TRP A 97 -8.59 3.82 16.03
C TRP A 97 -9.40 4.86 16.82
N ALA A 98 -8.99 5.24 18.02
CA ALA A 98 -9.70 6.27 18.79
C ALA A 98 -9.79 7.59 17.99
N PRO A 99 -11.00 8.18 17.84
CA PRO A 99 -11.22 9.33 16.95
C PRO A 99 -10.29 10.52 17.19
N ALA A 100 -9.97 10.80 18.45
CA ALA A 100 -9.07 11.91 18.82
C ALA A 100 -7.66 11.78 18.26
N PHE A 101 -7.20 10.56 17.98
CA PHE A 101 -5.85 10.28 17.47
C PHE A 101 -5.79 10.03 15.96
N GLN A 102 -6.92 9.87 15.28
CA GLN A 102 -6.92 9.51 13.85
C GLN A 102 -6.24 10.56 12.98
N ILE A 103 -6.58 11.85 13.14
CA ILE A 103 -5.98 12.92 12.34
C ILE A 103 -4.48 13.06 12.62
N PRO A 104 -4.03 13.21 13.89
CA PRO A 104 -2.60 13.25 14.18
C PRO A 104 -1.84 12.03 13.67
N ARG A 105 -2.38 10.81 13.90
CA ARG A 105 -1.78 9.55 13.45
C ARG A 105 -1.63 9.49 11.93
N ARG A 106 -2.70 9.81 11.19
CA ARG A 106 -2.68 9.80 9.72
C ARG A 106 -1.73 10.85 9.13
N LYS A 107 -1.63 12.03 9.76
CA LYS A 107 -0.62 13.05 9.39
C LYS A 107 0.81 12.52 9.55
N ILE A 108 1.09 11.81 10.64
CA ILE A 108 2.42 11.23 10.87
C ILE A 108 2.69 10.11 9.89
N LEU A 109 1.72 9.23 9.63
CA LEU A 109 1.87 8.15 8.66
C LEU A 109 2.13 8.70 7.24
N ALA A 110 1.41 9.74 6.83
CA ALA A 110 1.67 10.43 5.56
C ALA A 110 3.10 10.99 5.48
N LYS A 111 3.58 11.64 6.57
CA LYS A 111 4.95 12.15 6.64
C LYS A 111 5.99 11.03 6.57
N ALA A 112 5.72 9.89 7.24
CA ALA A 112 6.61 8.73 7.22
C ALA A 112 6.67 8.13 5.79
N ARG A 113 5.52 7.91 5.14
CA ARG A 113 5.45 7.43 3.76
C ARG A 113 6.21 8.36 2.80
N ASN A 114 5.99 9.67 2.87
CA ASN A 114 6.69 10.62 2.01
C ASN A 114 8.19 10.66 2.29
N HIS A 115 8.60 10.61 3.57
CA HIS A 115 10.02 10.55 3.92
C HIS A 115 10.68 9.30 3.33
N LEU A 116 10.04 8.15 3.45
CA LEU A 116 10.51 6.91 2.86
C LEU A 116 10.60 6.99 1.34
N LEU A 117 9.52 7.45 0.69
CA LEU A 117 9.45 7.62 -0.76
C LEU A 117 10.62 8.45 -1.29
N PHE A 118 10.85 9.63 -0.73
CA PHE A 118 11.89 10.56 -1.20
C PHE A 118 13.33 10.09 -0.95
N HIS A 119 13.53 9.11 -0.05
CA HIS A 119 14.84 8.54 0.20
C HIS A 119 15.11 7.25 -0.60
N ALA A 120 14.06 6.50 -0.90
CA ALA A 120 14.19 5.17 -1.47
C ALA A 120 13.89 5.10 -2.98
N LEU A 121 13.12 6.06 -3.51
CA LEU A 121 12.74 6.03 -4.92
C LEU A 121 13.91 6.47 -5.80
N GLU A 122 14.35 5.55 -6.64
CA GLU A 122 15.34 5.75 -7.71
C GLU A 122 14.68 5.46 -9.07
N ASP A 123 15.36 4.83 -10.00
CA ASP A 123 14.88 4.52 -11.36
C ASP A 123 13.98 3.28 -11.44
N HIS A 124 13.15 3.05 -10.40
CA HIS A 124 12.21 1.96 -10.38
C HIS A 124 11.01 2.23 -11.30
N ASP A 125 10.42 1.15 -11.85
CA ASP A 125 9.20 1.24 -12.68
C ASP A 125 7.94 1.32 -11.82
N TRP A 126 7.94 0.61 -10.70
CA TRP A 126 6.79 0.50 -9.79
C TRP A 126 7.17 0.72 -8.33
N VAL A 127 6.23 1.27 -7.58
CA VAL A 127 6.26 1.34 -6.12
C VAL A 127 5.10 0.50 -5.58
N LEU A 128 5.41 -0.51 -4.76
CA LEU A 128 4.44 -1.25 -3.98
C LEU A 128 4.49 -0.76 -2.53
N TRP A 129 3.46 -0.10 -2.08
CA TRP A 129 3.23 0.12 -0.65
C TRP A 129 2.67 -1.16 -0.06
N LEU A 130 3.36 -1.72 0.94
CA LEU A 130 2.99 -2.98 1.59
C LEU A 130 3.13 -2.80 3.10
N ASP A 131 2.03 -2.85 3.83
CA ASP A 131 2.07 -2.78 5.28
C ASP A 131 2.63 -4.08 5.87
N VAL A 132 3.40 -3.97 6.95
CA VAL A 132 4.15 -5.08 7.58
C VAL A 132 3.24 -6.17 8.15
N ASP A 133 1.99 -5.84 8.42
CA ASP A 133 0.97 -6.73 8.99
C ASP A 133 0.01 -7.31 7.92
N VAL A 134 0.36 -7.19 6.64
CA VAL A 134 -0.24 -8.00 5.56
C VAL A 134 0.50 -9.34 5.51
N VAL A 135 -0.18 -10.40 5.91
CA VAL A 135 0.45 -11.69 6.23
C VAL A 135 0.25 -12.77 5.17
N GLU A 136 -0.72 -12.57 4.27
CA GLU A 136 -0.98 -13.55 3.21
C GLU A 136 -1.51 -12.87 1.94
N TYR A 137 -0.96 -13.29 0.81
CA TYR A 137 -1.36 -12.89 -0.53
C TYR A 137 -0.89 -13.94 -1.55
N PRO A 138 -1.44 -13.97 -2.79
CA PRO A 138 -1.00 -14.88 -3.84
C PRO A 138 0.50 -14.72 -4.15
N PRO A 139 1.24 -15.80 -4.39
CA PRO A 139 2.67 -15.72 -4.73
C PRO A 139 2.98 -14.89 -5.98
N ASP A 140 2.03 -14.78 -6.90
CA ASP A 140 2.11 -14.01 -8.14
C ASP A 140 1.43 -12.62 -8.02
N LEU A 141 1.26 -12.11 -6.79
CA LEU A 141 0.61 -10.81 -6.52
C LEU A 141 1.16 -9.68 -7.42
N LEU A 142 2.48 -9.58 -7.54
CA LEU A 142 3.12 -8.50 -8.31
C LEU A 142 2.76 -8.60 -9.80
N GLN A 143 2.82 -9.81 -10.36
CA GLN A 143 2.45 -10.06 -11.75
C GLN A 143 0.96 -9.77 -12.01
N ILE A 144 0.09 -10.14 -11.07
CA ILE A 144 -1.35 -9.86 -11.16
C ILE A 144 -1.60 -8.36 -11.18
N LEU A 145 -1.01 -7.62 -10.23
CA LEU A 145 -1.22 -6.16 -10.13
C LEU A 145 -0.69 -5.43 -11.37
N ILE A 146 0.55 -5.71 -11.80
CA ILE A 146 1.16 -5.12 -12.99
C ILE A 146 0.39 -5.52 -14.25
N GLY A 147 -0.03 -6.79 -14.34
CA GLY A 147 -0.80 -7.33 -15.47
C GLY A 147 -2.15 -6.65 -15.71
N THR A 148 -2.66 -5.88 -14.75
CA THR A 148 -3.87 -5.05 -14.97
C THR A 148 -3.64 -3.94 -15.98
N GLY A 149 -2.38 -3.53 -16.24
CA GLY A 149 -2.04 -2.39 -17.08
C GLY A 149 -2.54 -1.05 -16.53
N ARG A 150 -2.72 -0.94 -15.20
CA ARG A 150 -3.21 0.27 -14.52
C ARG A 150 -2.12 0.90 -13.67
N ASP A 151 -2.09 2.23 -13.64
CA ASP A 151 -1.05 2.98 -12.95
C ASP A 151 -1.19 2.96 -11.42
N ILE A 152 -2.42 2.79 -10.90
CA ILE A 152 -2.73 2.74 -9.46
C ILE A 152 -3.71 1.59 -9.22
N VAL A 153 -3.30 0.58 -8.46
CA VAL A 153 -4.11 -0.62 -8.20
C VAL A 153 -4.05 -1.02 -6.72
N HIS A 154 -5.21 -1.33 -6.15
CA HIS A 154 -5.38 -1.76 -4.78
C HIS A 154 -6.16 -3.09 -4.74
N PRO A 155 -5.60 -4.21 -4.20
CA PRO A 155 -6.34 -5.45 -3.96
C PRO A 155 -7.27 -5.30 -2.75
N HIS A 156 -8.23 -6.21 -2.61
CA HIS A 156 -9.16 -6.21 -1.49
C HIS A 156 -8.48 -6.73 -0.22
N CYS A 157 -8.21 -5.86 0.75
CA CYS A 157 -7.65 -6.25 2.03
C CYS A 157 -8.75 -6.66 3.01
N VAL A 158 -8.62 -7.86 3.58
CA VAL A 158 -9.56 -8.46 4.55
C VAL A 158 -8.79 -9.08 5.72
N GLN A 159 -9.47 -9.35 6.85
CA GLN A 159 -8.88 -10.09 7.98
C GLN A 159 -9.22 -11.59 7.97
N GLU A 160 -10.11 -11.98 7.09
CA GLU A 160 -10.53 -13.36 6.83
C GLU A 160 -11.11 -13.40 5.40
N TYR A 161 -10.79 -14.44 4.63
CA TYR A 161 -11.31 -14.58 3.27
C TYR A 161 -12.83 -14.57 3.25
N GLY A 162 -13.40 -13.80 2.35
CA GLY A 162 -14.85 -13.62 2.26
C GLY A 162 -15.46 -12.64 3.27
N ALA A 163 -14.67 -12.08 4.19
CA ALA A 163 -15.14 -11.12 5.19
C ALA A 163 -15.33 -9.69 4.62
N GLN A 164 -15.71 -8.78 5.48
CA GLN A 164 -15.84 -7.36 5.15
C GLN A 164 -14.47 -6.72 4.85
N THR A 165 -14.47 -5.65 4.08
CA THR A 165 -13.28 -4.83 3.80
C THR A 165 -12.63 -4.37 5.10
N PHE A 166 -11.33 -4.66 5.27
CA PHE A 166 -10.54 -4.15 6.39
C PHE A 166 -10.04 -2.73 6.12
N ASP A 167 -9.46 -2.49 4.94
CA ASP A 167 -8.95 -1.16 4.57
C ASP A 167 -10.06 -0.27 4.02
N LEU A 168 -10.76 0.39 4.93
CA LEU A 168 -11.89 1.26 4.63
C LEU A 168 -11.48 2.57 3.91
N ASN A 169 -10.19 2.79 3.66
CA ASN A 169 -9.72 3.95 2.89
C ASN A 169 -9.88 3.75 1.37
N ALA A 170 -10.02 2.48 0.93
CA ALA A 170 -10.35 2.18 -0.46
C ALA A 170 -11.88 2.18 -0.65
N TRP A 171 -12.39 3.20 -1.33
CA TRP A 171 -13.83 3.38 -1.50
C TRP A 171 -14.19 4.09 -2.82
N ARG A 172 -15.48 4.05 -3.14
CA ARG A 172 -16.15 4.84 -4.19
C ARG A 172 -17.46 5.42 -3.66
N GLU A 173 -18.08 6.32 -4.45
CA GLU A 173 -19.38 6.91 -4.12
C GLU A 173 -19.36 7.62 -2.76
N HIS A 174 -18.38 8.50 -2.55
CA HIS A 174 -18.25 9.28 -1.31
C HIS A 174 -18.08 8.43 -0.03
N GLY A 175 -17.36 7.32 -0.13
CA GLY A 175 -17.11 6.42 1.01
C GLY A 175 -18.29 5.50 1.36
N ARG A 176 -19.25 5.33 0.46
CA ARG A 176 -20.43 4.46 0.69
C ARG A 176 -20.22 3.04 0.24
N VAL A 177 -19.34 2.81 -0.74
CA VAL A 177 -19.15 1.52 -1.37
C VAL A 177 -17.69 1.10 -1.19
N HIS A 178 -17.49 -0.03 -0.52
CA HIS A 178 -16.20 -0.69 -0.33
C HIS A 178 -16.13 -1.97 -1.17
N MET A 179 -14.96 -2.59 -1.23
CA MET A 179 -14.71 -3.70 -2.16
C MET A 179 -15.47 -4.98 -1.83
N ASP A 180 -15.82 -5.22 -0.56
CA ASP A 180 -16.67 -6.35 -0.15
C ASP A 180 -18.05 -6.33 -0.82
N VAL A 181 -18.64 -5.15 -1.01
CA VAL A 181 -19.92 -4.97 -1.72
C VAL A 181 -19.78 -5.26 -3.22
N LEU A 182 -18.58 -5.09 -3.77
CA LEU A 182 -18.29 -5.28 -5.21
C LEU A 182 -17.78 -6.68 -5.55
N ARG A 183 -17.55 -7.51 -4.54
CA ARG A 183 -17.09 -8.90 -4.69
C ARG A 183 -18.06 -9.72 -5.55
N GLY A 184 -17.51 -10.62 -6.40
CA GLY A 184 -18.30 -11.42 -7.33
C GLY A 184 -18.78 -10.70 -8.58
N GLY A 185 -18.48 -9.38 -8.68
CA GLY A 185 -18.69 -8.58 -9.89
C GLY A 185 -17.43 -8.54 -10.77
N ALA A 186 -17.16 -7.36 -11.33
CA ALA A 186 -15.98 -7.13 -12.17
C ALA A 186 -14.68 -7.30 -11.38
N ASP A 187 -13.65 -7.89 -12.00
CA ASP A 187 -12.34 -8.09 -11.38
C ASP A 187 -11.59 -6.76 -11.15
N LEU A 188 -11.91 -5.74 -11.92
CA LEU A 188 -11.29 -4.42 -11.83
C LEU A 188 -12.36 -3.34 -11.81
N VAL A 189 -12.38 -2.52 -10.78
CA VAL A 189 -13.38 -1.46 -10.57
C VAL A 189 -12.70 -0.11 -10.34
N ARG A 190 -13.34 0.97 -10.75
CA ARG A 190 -12.86 2.33 -10.43
C ARG A 190 -13.10 2.65 -8.96
N LEU A 191 -12.12 3.27 -8.34
CA LEU A 191 -12.20 3.81 -6.98
C LEU A 191 -12.03 5.32 -7.00
N ASP A 192 -12.65 6.00 -6.04
CA ASP A 192 -12.48 7.44 -5.80
C ASP A 192 -11.36 7.69 -4.78
N SER A 193 -10.94 6.66 -4.06
CA SER A 193 -9.85 6.69 -3.08
C SER A 193 -9.22 5.32 -2.93
N VAL A 194 -8.01 5.26 -2.34
CA VAL A 194 -7.25 4.03 -2.13
C VAL A 194 -6.87 3.84 -0.67
N GLY A 195 -6.64 2.59 -0.29
CA GLY A 195 -6.01 2.22 0.97
C GLY A 195 -4.49 2.14 0.85
N GLY A 196 -3.84 1.78 1.94
CA GLY A 196 -2.39 1.71 2.03
C GLY A 196 -1.83 0.37 2.46
N THR A 197 -2.69 -0.61 2.70
CA THR A 197 -2.27 -1.97 3.12
C THR A 197 -1.48 -2.68 2.04
N VAL A 198 -1.98 -2.65 0.79
CA VAL A 198 -1.29 -3.06 -0.43
C VAL A 198 -1.70 -2.09 -1.53
N LEU A 199 -0.78 -1.31 -2.06
CA LEU A 199 -1.06 -0.34 -3.10
C LEU A 199 0.07 -0.29 -4.11
N LEU A 200 -0.18 -0.74 -5.34
CA LEU A 200 0.76 -0.59 -6.44
C LEU A 200 0.54 0.75 -7.13
N VAL A 201 1.63 1.49 -7.35
CA VAL A 201 1.63 2.78 -8.04
C VAL A 201 2.76 2.80 -9.06
N ARG A 202 2.51 3.23 -10.29
CA ARG A 202 3.58 3.50 -11.26
C ARG A 202 4.51 4.58 -10.70
N ALA A 203 5.80 4.30 -10.68
CA ALA A 203 6.78 5.14 -9.99
C ALA A 203 6.84 6.58 -10.54
N ASP A 204 6.59 6.77 -11.84
CA ASP A 204 6.58 8.10 -12.46
C ASP A 204 5.53 9.03 -11.84
N LEU A 205 4.39 8.50 -11.39
CA LEU A 205 3.39 9.32 -10.72
C LEU A 205 3.95 9.96 -9.45
N HIS A 206 4.75 9.21 -8.70
CA HIS A 206 5.43 9.74 -7.53
C HIS A 206 6.51 10.78 -7.90
N ARG A 207 7.24 10.57 -8.99
CA ARG A 207 8.22 11.55 -9.50
C ARG A 207 7.54 12.83 -9.98
N ASP A 208 6.33 12.72 -10.55
CA ASP A 208 5.50 13.84 -11.01
C ASP A 208 4.77 14.57 -9.87
N GLY A 209 4.94 14.12 -8.62
CA GLY A 209 4.44 14.82 -7.44
C GLY A 209 3.27 14.16 -6.70
N LEU A 210 2.87 12.94 -7.07
CA LEU A 210 1.87 12.19 -6.29
C LEU A 210 2.47 11.78 -4.93
N ILE A 211 1.93 12.35 -3.85
CA ILE A 211 2.40 12.13 -2.48
C ILE A 211 1.23 11.77 -1.55
N PHE A 212 1.55 11.39 -0.32
CA PHE A 212 0.56 11.25 0.75
C PHE A 212 0.37 12.60 1.46
N PRO A 213 -0.75 13.33 1.26
CA PRO A 213 -0.89 14.64 1.87
C PRO A 213 -0.99 14.52 3.40
N PRO A 214 -0.08 15.18 4.16
CA PRO A 214 -0.15 15.22 5.63
C PRO A 214 -1.11 16.31 6.13
N PHE A 215 -1.94 16.85 5.27
CA PHE A 215 -2.98 17.84 5.52
C PHE A 215 -4.22 17.47 4.69
N PRO A 216 -5.43 17.92 5.07
CA PRO A 216 -6.62 17.69 4.27
C PRO A 216 -6.46 18.24 2.85
N TYR A 217 -6.58 17.37 1.86
CA TYR A 217 -6.45 17.66 0.43
C TYR A 217 -7.78 17.53 -0.28
N GLY A 218 -7.99 18.30 -1.33
CA GLY A 218 -9.11 18.18 -2.25
C GLY A 218 -10.46 18.62 -1.67
N GLY A 219 -10.48 19.55 -0.72
CA GLY A 219 -11.71 19.97 -0.03
C GLY A 219 -12.87 20.42 -0.92
N GLU A 220 -12.58 20.85 -2.14
CA GLU A 220 -13.58 21.22 -3.15
C GLU A 220 -13.83 20.12 -4.19
N ASN A 221 -13.10 18.98 -4.12
CA ASN A 221 -13.30 17.86 -5.03
C ASN A 221 -14.67 17.22 -4.80
N PRO A 222 -15.47 16.99 -5.86
CA PRO A 222 -16.82 16.43 -5.73
C PRO A 222 -16.83 14.97 -5.19
N ALA A 223 -15.73 14.22 -5.30
CA ALA A 223 -15.62 12.86 -4.75
C ALA A 223 -15.48 12.82 -3.21
N ILE A 224 -15.14 13.93 -2.56
CA ILE A 224 -14.92 13.99 -1.10
C ILE A 224 -16.19 13.64 -0.33
N ARG A 225 -16.03 12.80 0.69
CA ARG A 225 -17.11 12.42 1.62
C ARG A 225 -17.61 13.61 2.42
N ARG A 226 -18.94 13.75 2.50
CA ARG A 226 -19.59 14.81 3.29
C ARG A 226 -20.81 14.25 4.00
N PRO A 227 -20.90 14.31 5.33
CA PRO A 227 -19.89 14.85 6.26
C PRO A 227 -18.64 13.94 6.40
N HIS A 228 -17.49 14.54 6.74
CA HIS A 228 -16.28 13.77 6.97
C HIS A 228 -16.41 12.92 8.24
N PRO A 229 -15.98 11.61 8.22
CA PRO A 229 -16.16 10.70 9.36
C PRO A 229 -15.45 11.16 10.64
N LEU A 230 -14.35 11.92 10.51
CA LEU A 230 -13.57 12.43 11.65
C LEU A 230 -13.99 13.82 12.14
N GLY A 231 -15.09 14.38 11.59
CA GLY A 231 -15.70 15.61 12.06
C GLY A 231 -16.02 16.63 10.96
N PRO A 232 -17.05 17.48 11.20
CA PRO A 232 -17.60 18.38 10.17
C PRO A 232 -16.64 19.53 9.79
N GLN A 233 -15.62 19.79 10.61
CA GLN A 233 -14.61 20.82 10.36
C GLN A 233 -13.56 20.39 9.34
N ILE A 234 -13.49 19.08 9.00
CA ILE A 234 -12.50 18.55 8.07
C ILE A 234 -13.07 18.63 6.67
N ARG A 235 -12.31 19.30 5.79
CA ARG A 235 -12.62 19.41 4.38
C ARG A 235 -11.44 18.87 3.57
N GLY A 236 -11.66 17.73 2.95
CA GLY A 236 -10.62 17.01 2.22
C GLY A 236 -10.19 15.72 2.92
N GLU A 237 -9.34 14.96 2.27
CA GLU A 237 -8.88 13.66 2.73
C GLU A 237 -7.37 13.69 3.04
N LEU A 238 -6.94 12.79 3.92
CA LEU A 238 -5.56 12.71 4.41
C LEU A 238 -4.91 11.41 3.93
N GLU A 239 -3.58 11.40 3.86
CA GLU A 239 -2.77 10.20 3.69
C GLU A 239 -3.19 9.41 2.44
N THR A 240 -3.56 8.13 2.50
CA THR A 240 -3.93 7.29 1.36
C THR A 240 -5.19 7.77 0.65
N GLU A 241 -6.21 8.17 1.39
CA GLU A 241 -7.41 8.73 0.79
C GLU A 241 -7.08 10.04 0.05
N GLY A 242 -6.26 10.89 0.64
CA GLY A 242 -5.78 12.12 0.01
C GLY A 242 -4.91 11.87 -1.22
N LEU A 243 -4.08 10.81 -1.22
CA LEU A 243 -3.31 10.38 -2.38
C LEU A 243 -4.25 9.97 -3.53
N GLY A 244 -5.30 9.19 -3.25
CA GLY A 244 -6.27 8.79 -4.28
C GLY A 244 -6.95 9.97 -4.93
N ILE A 245 -7.40 10.96 -4.13
CA ILE A 245 -8.00 12.20 -4.65
C ILE A 245 -6.99 13.01 -5.47
N MET A 246 -5.74 13.12 -4.98
CA MET A 246 -4.67 13.82 -5.69
C MET A 246 -4.36 13.17 -7.05
N ALA A 247 -4.33 11.85 -7.11
CA ALA A 247 -4.13 11.12 -8.34
C ALA A 247 -5.23 11.44 -9.38
N ILE A 248 -6.49 11.48 -8.95
CA ILE A 248 -7.63 11.82 -9.82
C ILE A 248 -7.49 13.27 -10.32
N ASP A 249 -7.11 14.21 -9.46
CA ASP A 249 -6.89 15.61 -9.85
C ASP A 249 -5.70 15.77 -10.82
N MET A 250 -4.71 14.87 -10.76
CA MET A 250 -3.60 14.79 -11.72
C MET A 250 -4.00 14.10 -13.04
N GLY A 251 -5.24 13.61 -13.17
CA GLY A 251 -5.75 12.94 -14.38
C GLY A 251 -5.61 11.42 -14.40
N TYR A 252 -5.20 10.81 -13.30
CA TYR A 252 -5.05 9.35 -13.17
C TYR A 252 -6.29 8.73 -12.51
N GLN A 253 -6.54 7.45 -12.79
CA GLN A 253 -7.66 6.72 -12.21
C GLN A 253 -7.14 5.67 -11.23
N CYS A 254 -7.70 5.67 -10.01
CA CYS A 254 -7.49 4.62 -9.03
C CYS A 254 -8.37 3.39 -9.35
N TRP A 255 -7.80 2.19 -9.16
CA TRP A 255 -8.48 0.93 -9.44
C TRP A 255 -8.43 0.00 -8.24
N GLY A 256 -9.52 -0.72 -8.01
CA GLY A 256 -9.65 -1.76 -7.01
C GLY A 256 -9.85 -3.12 -7.64
N MET A 257 -9.38 -4.17 -6.96
CA MET A 257 -9.57 -5.57 -7.33
C MET A 257 -10.41 -6.30 -6.26
N PRO A 258 -11.76 -6.22 -6.32
CA PRO A 258 -12.63 -6.76 -5.27
C PRO A 258 -12.53 -8.28 -5.08
N ASN A 259 -12.15 -9.01 -6.15
CA ASN A 259 -12.03 -10.47 -6.16
C ASN A 259 -10.62 -10.96 -5.82
N LEU A 260 -9.62 -10.07 -5.70
CA LEU A 260 -8.26 -10.40 -5.26
C LEU A 260 -8.12 -10.03 -3.79
N GLU A 261 -8.30 -11.00 -2.91
CA GLU A 261 -8.19 -10.79 -1.47
C GLU A 261 -6.76 -11.01 -0.96
N VAL A 262 -6.32 -10.12 -0.06
CA VAL A 262 -5.08 -10.22 0.71
C VAL A 262 -5.41 -10.15 2.20
N LEU A 263 -4.69 -10.92 3.04
CA LEU A 263 -4.99 -11.02 4.47
C LEU A 263 -4.15 -10.06 5.31
N HIS A 264 -4.80 -9.26 6.11
CA HIS A 264 -4.22 -8.49 7.20
C HIS A 264 -4.26 -9.29 8.51
N ALA A 265 -3.21 -9.21 9.30
CA ALA A 265 -3.16 -9.84 10.62
C ALA A 265 -4.34 -9.39 11.50
N LYS A 266 -4.92 -10.33 12.23
CA LYS A 266 -5.87 -9.99 13.31
C LYS A 266 -5.08 -9.32 14.44
N GLY A 267 -5.56 -8.19 14.91
CA GLY A 267 -4.90 -7.35 15.92
C GLY A 267 -4.86 -7.96 17.33
#